data_06e412dc0bfbc658543778f9a26666de
#
_entry.id   06e412dc0bfbc658543778f9a26666de
#
_cell.length_a   1.000
_cell.length_b   1.000
_cell.length_c   1.000
_cell.angle_alpha   90.00
_cell.angle_beta   90.00
_cell.angle_gamma   90.00
#
_symmetry.space_group_name_H-M   'P 1'
#
loop_
_entity.id
_entity.type
_entity.pdbx_description
1 polymer ?
#
loop_
_entity_poly.entity_id
_entity_poly.type
_entity_poly.pdbx_seq_one_letter_code
_entity_poly.pdbx_strand_id
1 'polypeptide(L)'
;MIEVVIDERCTGCGTCVDACPSDVLEVGSDGKARIARQADCQTCLLCELHCASDALFVWPDCEAPAGITAAQALASGQLGAFRRDSGWGEHAATHSNQHWRMGSIFERARLQAIQIAAQKSAQATSAQAEETTR
;
A
#
# COMPACT_ATOMS: atom_id res chain seq x y z
N MET A 1 1.87 -5.16 -1.91
CA MET A 1 1.49 -4.61 -3.24
C MET A 1 0.56 -3.42 -3.08
N ILE A 2 0.33 -2.66 -4.14
CA ILE A 2 -0.62 -1.55 -4.11
C ILE A 2 -2.04 -2.06 -3.84
N GLU A 3 -2.76 -1.39 -2.93
CA GLU A 3 -4.08 -1.82 -2.49
C GLU A 3 -5.20 -0.88 -2.96
N VAL A 4 -4.95 0.42 -2.93
CA VAL A 4 -6.00 1.38 -3.22
C VAL A 4 -5.45 2.70 -3.76
N VAL A 5 -6.22 3.33 -4.64
CA VAL A 5 -6.10 4.73 -5.03
C VAL A 5 -7.23 5.49 -4.34
N ILE A 6 -6.91 6.54 -3.60
CA ILE A 6 -7.89 7.39 -2.92
C ILE A 6 -8.41 8.42 -3.91
N ASP A 7 -9.59 8.21 -4.43
CA ASP A 7 -10.19 9.02 -5.51
C ASP A 7 -10.27 10.51 -5.16
N GLU A 8 -10.62 10.83 -3.92
CA GLU A 8 -10.76 12.21 -3.46
C GLU A 8 -9.43 12.96 -3.42
N ARG A 9 -8.32 12.23 -3.30
CA ARG A 9 -6.96 12.81 -3.31
C ARG A 9 -6.31 12.79 -4.69
N CYS A 10 -6.72 11.89 -5.57
CA CYS A 10 -6.11 11.75 -6.89
C CYS A 10 -6.44 12.96 -7.78
N THR A 11 -5.40 13.65 -8.23
CA THR A 11 -5.52 14.82 -9.12
C THR A 11 -5.47 14.47 -10.60
N GLY A 12 -5.21 13.21 -10.95
CA GLY A 12 -5.08 12.79 -12.35
C GLY A 12 -3.76 13.20 -13.02
N CYS A 13 -2.71 13.52 -12.25
CA CYS A 13 -1.44 14.00 -12.82
C CYS A 13 -0.66 12.94 -13.63
N GLY A 14 -1.00 11.64 -13.49
CA GLY A 14 -0.37 10.55 -14.24
C GLY A 14 1.03 10.12 -13.77
N THR A 15 1.64 10.85 -12.86
CA THR A 15 3.04 10.61 -12.43
C THR A 15 3.26 9.20 -11.88
N CYS A 16 2.27 8.66 -11.15
CA CYS A 16 2.36 7.28 -10.61
C CYS A 16 2.29 6.21 -11.70
N VAL A 17 1.60 6.49 -12.80
CA VAL A 17 1.55 5.61 -13.98
C VAL A 17 2.92 5.58 -14.65
N ASP A 18 3.52 6.75 -14.88
CA ASP A 18 4.84 6.86 -15.49
C ASP A 18 5.96 6.27 -14.62
N ALA A 19 5.82 6.38 -13.30
CA ALA A 19 6.82 5.89 -12.35
C ALA A 19 6.78 4.38 -12.12
N CYS A 20 5.70 3.70 -12.48
CA CYS A 20 5.54 2.27 -12.20
C CYS A 20 6.38 1.40 -13.15
N PRO A 21 7.40 0.68 -12.66
CA PRO A 21 8.26 -0.14 -13.53
C PRO A 21 7.57 -1.40 -14.05
N SER A 22 6.48 -1.81 -13.41
CA SER A 22 5.73 -3.02 -13.76
C SER A 22 4.38 -2.74 -14.43
N ASP A 23 4.13 -1.50 -14.83
CA ASP A 23 2.93 -1.09 -15.55
C ASP A 23 1.61 -1.51 -14.85
N VAL A 24 1.59 -1.38 -13.53
CA VAL A 24 0.46 -1.79 -12.67
C VAL A 24 -0.71 -0.81 -12.75
N LEU A 25 -0.39 0.46 -12.97
CA LEU A 25 -1.34 1.57 -12.97
C LEU A 25 -1.62 2.08 -14.37
N GLU A 26 -2.83 2.54 -14.59
CA GLU A 26 -3.21 3.23 -15.84
C GLU A 26 -4.14 4.41 -15.51
N VAL A 27 -4.32 5.30 -16.50
CA VAL A 27 -5.26 6.42 -16.40
C VAL A 27 -6.64 5.94 -16.79
N GLY A 28 -7.60 6.05 -15.87
CA GLY A 28 -9.00 5.71 -16.12
C GLY A 28 -9.72 6.72 -17.02
N SER A 29 -10.94 6.41 -17.42
CA SER A 29 -11.77 7.27 -18.28
C SER A 29 -12.12 8.60 -17.62
N ASP A 30 -12.07 8.70 -16.32
CA ASP A 30 -12.25 9.90 -15.51
C ASP A 30 -10.95 10.73 -15.33
N GLY A 31 -9.85 10.31 -15.95
CA GLY A 31 -8.55 10.94 -15.87
C GLY A 31 -7.77 10.62 -14.60
N LYS A 32 -8.29 9.79 -13.71
CA LYS A 32 -7.61 9.40 -12.46
C LYS A 32 -6.85 8.08 -12.62
N ALA A 33 -5.87 7.88 -11.74
CA ALA A 33 -5.13 6.62 -11.71
C ALA A 33 -6.05 5.45 -11.29
N ARG A 34 -5.85 4.30 -11.93
CA ARG A 34 -6.54 3.04 -11.63
C ARG A 34 -5.52 1.90 -11.53
N ILE A 35 -5.79 0.97 -10.63
CA ILE A 35 -5.01 -0.26 -10.52
C ILE A 35 -5.52 -1.23 -11.59
N ALA A 36 -4.72 -1.45 -12.62
CA ALA A 36 -5.10 -2.32 -13.74
C ALA A 36 -4.56 -3.74 -13.60
N ARG A 37 -3.36 -3.87 -13.05
CA ARG A 37 -2.62 -5.14 -12.97
C ARG A 37 -1.99 -5.33 -11.60
N GLN A 38 -2.84 -5.43 -10.56
CA GLN A 38 -2.38 -5.49 -9.16
C GLN A 38 -1.40 -6.64 -8.91
N ALA A 39 -1.62 -7.80 -9.56
CA ALA A 39 -0.76 -8.96 -9.41
C ALA A 39 0.70 -8.74 -9.86
N ASP A 40 0.94 -7.77 -10.74
CA ASP A 40 2.27 -7.43 -11.24
C ASP A 40 3.02 -6.45 -10.32
N CYS A 41 2.38 -6.01 -9.23
CA CYS A 41 2.96 -5.06 -8.30
C CYS A 41 4.11 -5.66 -7.49
N GLN A 42 5.30 -5.06 -7.61
CA GLN A 42 6.51 -5.49 -6.90
C GLN A 42 6.74 -4.75 -5.57
N THR A 43 5.77 -4.02 -5.09
CA THR A 43 5.84 -3.31 -3.78
C THR A 43 7.05 -2.36 -3.67
N CYS A 44 7.44 -1.74 -4.79
CA CYS A 44 8.61 -0.85 -4.84
C CYS A 44 8.37 0.55 -4.25
N LEU A 45 7.10 0.91 -3.96
CA LEU A 45 6.68 2.20 -3.37
C LEU A 45 6.95 3.44 -4.25
N LEU A 46 7.42 3.29 -5.49
CA LEU A 46 7.69 4.42 -6.36
C LEU A 46 6.42 5.24 -6.66
N CYS A 47 5.27 4.60 -6.77
CA CYS A 47 4.00 5.31 -6.95
C CYS A 47 3.65 6.20 -5.74
N GLU A 48 3.87 5.74 -4.51
CA GLU A 48 3.71 6.57 -3.31
C GLU A 48 4.74 7.70 -3.28
N LEU A 49 6.00 7.40 -3.62
CA LEU A 49 7.08 8.38 -3.61
C LEU A 49 6.80 9.56 -4.54
N HIS A 50 6.26 9.29 -5.72
CA HIS A 50 5.98 10.30 -6.75
C HIS A 50 4.59 10.95 -6.62
N CYS A 51 3.72 10.50 -5.72
CA CYS A 51 2.39 11.06 -5.54
C CYS A 51 2.39 12.26 -4.60
N ALA A 52 2.38 13.47 -5.15
CA ALA A 52 2.35 14.69 -4.34
C ALA A 52 1.05 14.90 -3.53
N SER A 53 -0.04 14.25 -3.92
CA SER A 53 -1.33 14.32 -3.23
C SER A 53 -1.58 13.19 -2.24
N ASP A 54 -0.62 12.29 -2.06
CA ASP A 54 -0.71 11.14 -1.14
C ASP A 54 -1.98 10.30 -1.37
N ALA A 55 -2.26 10.02 -2.65
CA ALA A 55 -3.47 9.31 -3.05
C ALA A 55 -3.30 7.80 -3.15
N LEU A 56 -2.10 7.26 -2.97
CA LEU A 56 -1.80 5.85 -3.19
C LEU A 56 -1.42 5.17 -1.87
N PHE A 57 -1.87 3.94 -1.70
CA PHE A 57 -1.54 3.13 -0.54
C PHE A 57 -1.01 1.76 -0.97
N VAL A 58 0.24 1.49 -0.58
CA VAL A 58 0.94 0.23 -0.85
C VAL A 58 1.09 -0.55 0.45
N TRP A 59 0.59 -1.78 0.48
CA TRP A 59 0.76 -2.70 1.59
C TRP A 59 2.03 -3.55 1.38
N PRO A 60 2.77 -3.91 2.45
CA PRO A 60 4.06 -4.58 2.31
C PRO A 60 4.05 -5.95 1.65
N ASP A 61 2.91 -6.66 1.65
CA ASP A 61 2.82 -7.97 1.01
C ASP A 61 2.87 -7.83 -0.51
N CYS A 62 3.72 -8.62 -1.15
CA CYS A 62 3.85 -8.66 -2.61
C CYS A 62 3.27 -9.96 -3.23
N GLU A 63 2.84 -10.92 -2.42
CA GLU A 63 2.36 -12.21 -2.91
C GLU A 63 0.84 -12.23 -3.08
N ALA A 64 0.10 -11.56 -2.21
CA ALA A 64 -1.35 -11.51 -2.28
C ALA A 64 -1.90 -10.15 -1.81
N PRO A 65 -3.04 -9.70 -2.38
CA PRO A 65 -3.75 -8.53 -1.87
C PRO A 65 -4.19 -8.72 -0.43
N ALA A 66 -4.03 -7.70 0.40
CA ALA A 66 -4.52 -7.68 1.77
C ALA A 66 -5.98 -7.22 1.87
N GLY A 67 -6.53 -6.66 0.80
CA GLY A 67 -7.91 -6.17 0.74
C GLY A 67 -8.12 -4.89 1.55
N ILE A 68 -7.11 -4.03 1.62
CA ILE A 68 -7.21 -2.75 2.33
C ILE A 68 -8.15 -1.80 1.60
N THR A 69 -9.16 -1.32 2.29
CA THR A 69 -10.10 -0.34 1.76
C THR A 69 -9.58 1.09 1.86
N ALA A 70 -10.18 2.01 1.08
CA ALA A 70 -9.86 3.43 1.16
C ALA A 70 -10.05 4.00 2.58
N ALA A 71 -11.11 3.59 3.27
CA ALA A 71 -11.37 4.00 4.65
C ALA A 71 -10.29 3.52 5.63
N GLN A 72 -9.83 2.28 5.47
CA GLN A 72 -8.73 1.72 6.29
C GLN A 72 -7.41 2.42 6.01
N ALA A 73 -7.09 2.70 4.73
CA ALA A 73 -5.90 3.43 4.35
C ALA A 73 -5.89 4.85 4.93
N LEU A 74 -7.02 5.56 4.84
CA LEU A 74 -7.19 6.90 5.43
C LEU A 74 -7.04 6.88 6.96
N ALA A 75 -7.63 5.90 7.63
CA ALA A 75 -7.57 5.76 9.09
C ALA A 75 -6.18 5.33 9.59
N SER A 76 -5.35 4.73 8.75
CA SER A 76 -4.03 4.22 9.13
C SER A 76 -3.01 5.32 9.50
N GLY A 77 -3.20 6.55 8.99
CA GLY A 77 -2.21 7.62 9.09
C GLY A 77 -0.93 7.40 8.29
N GLN A 78 -0.89 6.37 7.43
CA GLN A 78 0.31 5.98 6.66
C GLN A 78 0.35 6.55 5.23
N LEU A 79 -0.74 7.17 4.76
CA LEU A 79 -0.74 7.83 3.46
C LEU A 79 0.31 8.94 3.41
N GLY A 80 1.17 8.91 2.40
CA GLY A 80 2.27 9.85 2.24
C GLY A 80 3.46 9.66 3.18
N ALA A 81 3.42 8.69 4.09
CA ALA A 81 4.49 8.47 5.06
C ALA A 81 5.82 8.12 4.38
N PHE A 82 5.81 7.27 3.36
CA PHE A 82 7.04 6.88 2.66
C PHE A 82 7.67 8.08 1.92
N ARG A 83 6.87 8.89 1.24
CA ARG A 83 7.33 10.13 0.57
C ARG A 83 7.93 11.12 1.56
N ARG A 84 7.24 11.39 2.67
CA ARG A 84 7.69 12.31 3.71
C ARG A 84 8.98 11.82 4.36
N ASP A 85 9.01 10.57 4.81
CA ASP A 85 10.15 10.02 5.57
C ASP A 85 11.37 9.78 4.67
N SER A 86 11.18 9.69 3.36
CA SER A 86 12.27 9.69 2.37
C SER A 86 12.86 11.08 2.11
N GLY A 87 12.25 12.14 2.61
CA GLY A 87 12.65 13.52 2.32
C GLY A 87 12.48 13.88 0.84
N TRP A 88 11.43 13.37 0.20
CA TRP A 88 11.20 13.58 -1.23
C TRP A 88 10.38 14.83 -1.51
N GLY A 89 10.73 15.54 -2.60
CA GLY A 89 10.01 16.72 -3.06
C GLY A 89 9.98 17.82 -2.00
N GLU A 90 8.80 18.25 -1.60
CA GLU A 90 8.55 19.30 -0.61
C GLU A 90 9.08 18.95 0.78
N HIS A 91 9.33 17.69 1.08
CA HIS A 91 9.86 17.24 2.37
C HIS A 91 11.37 17.32 2.48
N ALA A 92 12.10 17.60 1.39
CA ALA A 92 13.56 17.62 1.37
C ALA A 92 14.18 18.62 2.36
N ALA A 93 13.50 19.72 2.62
CA ALA A 93 13.98 20.76 3.55
C ALA A 93 13.74 20.42 5.02
N THR A 94 12.75 19.60 5.34
CA THR A 94 12.29 19.33 6.71
C THR A 94 12.60 17.92 7.20
N HIS A 95 12.77 16.97 6.28
CA HIS A 95 13.07 15.58 6.57
C HIS A 95 14.38 15.19 5.88
N SER A 96 15.41 14.87 6.66
CA SER A 96 16.58 14.21 6.10
C SER A 96 16.16 12.81 5.62
N ASN A 97 16.77 12.33 4.55
CA ASN A 97 16.49 10.99 4.05
C ASN A 97 16.71 9.94 5.14
N GLN A 98 15.62 9.39 5.66
CA GLN A 98 15.60 8.33 6.66
C GLN A 98 15.22 6.98 6.04
N HIS A 99 15.42 6.84 4.74
CA HIS A 99 15.02 5.66 3.96
C HIS A 99 15.53 4.35 4.58
N TRP A 100 16.73 4.36 5.09
CA TRP A 100 17.34 3.21 5.76
C TRP A 100 16.60 2.80 7.05
N ARG A 101 15.84 3.70 7.67
CA ARG A 101 15.00 3.36 8.83
C ARG A 101 13.69 2.72 8.42
N MET A 102 13.13 3.14 7.30
CA MET A 102 11.86 2.65 6.73
C MET A 102 10.76 2.40 7.77
N GLY A 103 10.65 3.27 8.77
CA GLY A 103 9.81 3.04 9.95
C GLY A 103 8.35 2.75 9.61
N SER A 104 7.76 3.52 8.70
CA SER A 104 6.38 3.30 8.25
C SER A 104 6.18 1.98 7.50
N ILE A 105 7.18 1.53 6.74
CA ILE A 105 7.13 0.25 6.03
C ILE A 105 7.26 -0.92 7.01
N PHE A 106 8.15 -0.82 7.98
CA PHE A 106 8.28 -1.85 9.02
C PHE A 106 7.03 -1.91 9.90
N GLU A 107 6.40 -0.79 10.19
CA GLU A 107 5.14 -0.78 10.94
C GLU A 107 4.02 -1.46 10.17
N ARG A 108 3.87 -1.18 8.87
CA ARG A 108 2.92 -1.89 8.00
C ARG A 108 3.22 -3.40 7.98
N ALA A 109 4.48 -3.79 7.80
CA ALA A 109 4.89 -5.19 7.78
C ALA A 109 4.59 -5.90 9.10
N ARG A 110 4.79 -5.22 10.24
CA ARG A 110 4.47 -5.74 11.56
C ARG A 110 2.97 -5.96 11.74
N LEU A 111 2.15 -4.99 11.35
CA LEU A 111 0.69 -5.09 11.41
C LEU A 111 0.18 -6.24 10.54
N GLN A 112 0.73 -6.37 9.34
CA GLN A 112 0.42 -7.47 8.43
C GLN A 112 0.77 -8.83 9.04
N ALA A 113 1.95 -8.97 9.63
CA ALA A 113 2.37 -10.22 10.27
C ALA A 113 1.42 -10.64 11.39
N ILE A 114 0.97 -9.67 12.20
CA ILE A 114 -0.03 -9.89 13.26
C ILE A 114 -1.36 -10.39 12.66
N GLN A 115 -1.81 -9.73 11.60
CA GLN A 115 -3.07 -10.09 10.92
C GLN A 115 -3.01 -11.50 10.33
N ILE A 116 -1.93 -11.84 9.64
CA ILE A 116 -1.72 -13.19 9.06
C ILE A 116 -1.69 -14.24 10.17
N ALA A 117 -1.00 -13.98 11.28
CA ALA A 117 -0.95 -14.90 12.40
C ALA A 117 -2.35 -15.15 13.00
N ALA A 118 -3.15 -14.10 13.17
CA ALA A 118 -4.52 -14.22 13.65
C ALA A 118 -5.42 -15.04 12.69
N GLN A 119 -5.29 -14.82 11.39
CA GLN A 119 -6.04 -15.58 10.38
C GLN A 119 -5.67 -17.07 10.39
N LYS A 120 -4.38 -17.39 10.48
CA LYS A 120 -3.91 -18.78 10.57
C LYS A 120 -4.43 -19.49 11.83
N SER A 121 -4.44 -18.79 12.95
CA SER A 121 -4.97 -19.34 14.20
C SER A 121 -6.48 -19.63 14.11
N ALA A 122 -7.24 -18.71 13.51
CA ALA A 122 -8.68 -18.90 13.31
C ALA A 122 -8.98 -20.07 12.37
N GLN A 123 -8.23 -20.23 11.30
CA GLN A 123 -8.36 -21.35 10.36
C GLN A 123 -8.01 -22.70 11.01
N ALA A 124 -6.97 -22.74 11.83
CA ALA A 124 -6.60 -23.96 12.57
C ALA A 124 -7.70 -24.37 13.55
N THR A 125 -8.32 -23.44 14.23
CA THR A 125 -9.42 -23.72 15.18
C THR A 125 -10.66 -24.23 14.46
N SER A 126 -11.01 -23.67 13.29
CA SER A 126 -12.17 -24.14 12.52
C SER A 126 -11.96 -25.54 11.95
N ALA A 127 -10.76 -25.84 11.46
CA ALA A 127 -10.42 -27.19 10.95
C ALA A 127 -10.51 -28.26 12.05
N GLN A 128 -10.06 -27.96 13.27
CA GLN A 128 -10.17 -28.87 14.41
C GLN A 128 -11.63 -29.09 14.85
N ALA A 129 -12.48 -28.07 14.76
CA ALA A 129 -13.90 -28.18 15.10
C ALA A 129 -14.64 -29.09 14.11
N GLU A 130 -14.30 -29.05 12.81
CA GLU A 130 -14.89 -29.91 11.79
C GLU A 130 -14.47 -31.37 11.96
N GLU A 131 -13.23 -31.64 12.37
CA GLU A 131 -12.73 -33.01 12.61
C GLU A 131 -13.39 -33.64 13.82
N THR A 132 -13.71 -32.85 14.85
CA THR A 132 -14.36 -33.36 16.08
C THR A 132 -15.85 -33.67 15.88
N THR A 133 -16.47 -33.13 14.83
CA THR A 133 -17.90 -33.32 14.53
C THR A 133 -18.16 -34.50 13.58
N ARG A 134 -17.14 -35.13 13.08
CA ARG A 134 -17.20 -36.35 12.23
C ARG A 134 -17.05 -37.59 13.07
#